data_d5758b3eac343011f54e7b3c1c2c116e
#
_entry.id   d5758b3eac343011f54e7b3c1c2c116e
#
_cell.length_a   1.000
_cell.length_b   1.000
_cell.length_c   1.000
_cell.angle_alpha   90.00
_cell.angle_beta   90.00
_cell.angle_gamma   90.00
#
_symmetry.space_group_name_H-M   'P 1'
#
loop_
_entity.id
_entity.type
_entity.pdbx_description
1 polymer ?
#
loop_
_entity_poly.entity_id
_entity_poly.type
_entity_poly.pdbx_seq_one_letter_code
_entity_poly.pdbx_strand_id
1 'polypeptide(L)'
;CVLEKSAEIGGHILSGNVFQTTALDELIPDWKEKDAPVKVEVKKDLLKFLVNEKLSFSIPSFLMPTMQNHGNYIISLGNLCRWLSEQAEALGVDVFPGFPAAEIIYKDDRVAGVITGDMGVDAEGNPKDSFQPGMEIIANEATVFAEGCRGHLGKELIKKFSLDKGKDPQHYGIGFKEIWEVDNDLHEEGLVMHTNGWPLPNDTPG
;
A
#
# COMPACT_ATOMS: atom_id res chain seq x y z
N CYS A 1 -1.18 -19.05 -4.82
CA CYS A 1 -0.61 -18.57 -3.57
C CYS A 1 -0.20 -17.10 -3.69
N VAL A 2 -0.02 -16.44 -2.55
CA VAL A 2 0.47 -15.06 -2.41
C VAL A 2 1.79 -15.10 -1.63
N LEU A 3 2.82 -14.46 -2.13
CA LEU A 3 4.08 -14.24 -1.42
C LEU A 3 4.14 -12.80 -0.92
N GLU A 4 4.51 -12.61 0.33
CA GLU A 4 4.72 -11.29 0.94
C GLU A 4 6.12 -11.22 1.54
N LYS A 5 6.84 -10.18 1.20
CA LYS A 5 8.20 -9.95 1.70
C LYS A 5 8.24 -9.63 3.19
N SER A 6 7.25 -8.88 3.68
CA SER A 6 7.15 -8.54 5.10
C SER A 6 6.88 -9.79 5.94
N ALA A 7 7.39 -9.82 7.16
CA ALA A 7 7.10 -10.87 8.12
C ALA A 7 5.60 -10.95 8.49
N GLU A 8 4.87 -9.85 8.28
CA GLU A 8 3.42 -9.77 8.51
C GLU A 8 2.76 -9.12 7.30
N ILE A 9 1.54 -9.59 6.95
CA ILE A 9 0.75 -8.95 5.90
C ILE A 9 0.48 -7.49 6.27
N GLY A 10 0.73 -6.59 5.32
CA GLY A 10 0.57 -5.15 5.52
C GLY A 10 1.68 -4.46 6.32
N GLY A 11 2.74 -5.18 6.71
CA GLY A 11 3.83 -4.63 7.51
C GLY A 11 4.67 -3.56 6.80
N HIS A 12 4.74 -3.59 5.48
CA HIS A 12 5.49 -2.60 4.68
C HIS A 12 4.60 -1.53 4.04
N ILE A 13 3.30 -1.54 4.31
CA ILE A 13 2.39 -0.56 3.73
C ILE A 13 2.33 0.70 4.59
N LEU A 14 2.29 1.88 3.95
CA LEU A 14 1.97 3.12 4.65
C LEU A 14 0.52 3.09 5.11
N SER A 15 0.34 2.88 6.40
CA SER A 15 -0.97 2.78 7.04
C SER A 15 -1.54 4.15 7.38
N GLY A 16 -2.87 4.22 7.48
CA GLY A 16 -3.64 5.45 7.70
C GLY A 16 -3.89 6.17 6.38
N ASN A 17 -5.09 6.01 5.85
CA ASN A 17 -5.55 6.74 4.69
C ASN A 17 -7.06 6.95 4.72
N VAL A 18 -7.54 7.75 3.79
CA VAL A 18 -8.97 7.82 3.45
C VAL A 18 -9.25 6.80 2.36
N PHE A 19 -10.22 5.95 2.60
CA PHE A 19 -10.55 4.81 1.78
C PHE A 19 -11.97 4.91 1.21
N GLN A 20 -12.07 4.77 -0.10
CA GLN A 20 -13.34 4.66 -0.81
C GLN A 20 -13.74 3.19 -0.94
N THR A 21 -14.93 2.82 -0.51
CA THR A 21 -15.35 1.41 -0.42
C THR A 21 -15.80 0.79 -1.72
N THR A 22 -15.94 1.53 -2.80
CA THR A 22 -16.53 1.06 -4.08
C THR A 22 -15.96 -0.30 -4.53
N ALA A 23 -14.63 -0.46 -4.54
CA ALA A 23 -14.02 -1.73 -4.94
C ALA A 23 -14.26 -2.85 -3.91
N LEU A 24 -14.34 -2.51 -2.62
CA LEU A 24 -14.65 -3.47 -1.57
C LEU A 24 -16.12 -3.89 -1.61
N ASP A 25 -17.03 -2.96 -1.90
CA ASP A 25 -18.47 -3.22 -2.07
C ASP A 25 -18.73 -4.19 -3.23
N GLU A 26 -17.95 -4.06 -4.32
CA GLU A 26 -18.04 -4.97 -5.47
C GLU A 26 -17.42 -6.35 -5.17
N LEU A 27 -16.27 -6.39 -4.49
CA LEU A 27 -15.52 -7.61 -4.24
C LEU A 27 -16.12 -8.46 -3.11
N ILE A 28 -16.50 -7.82 -2.01
CA ILE A 28 -17.03 -8.46 -0.79
C ILE A 28 -18.23 -7.64 -0.30
N PRO A 29 -19.40 -7.75 -0.91
CA PRO A 29 -20.57 -6.92 -0.58
C PRO A 29 -21.00 -6.98 0.89
N ASP A 30 -20.72 -8.09 1.55
CA ASP A 30 -21.01 -8.37 2.96
C ASP A 30 -19.84 -8.05 3.92
N TRP A 31 -18.93 -7.12 3.51
CA TRP A 31 -17.74 -6.79 4.30
C TRP A 31 -18.07 -6.21 5.68
N LYS A 32 -19.23 -5.55 5.84
CA LYS A 32 -19.69 -5.03 7.14
C LYS A 32 -20.05 -6.14 8.11
N GLU A 33 -20.78 -7.15 7.62
CA GLU A 33 -21.17 -8.34 8.38
C GLU A 33 -19.96 -9.22 8.73
N LYS A 34 -18.93 -9.17 7.88
CA LYS A 34 -17.64 -9.85 8.08
C LYS A 34 -16.64 -9.06 8.93
N ASP A 35 -17.10 -8.01 9.58
CA ASP A 35 -16.32 -7.18 10.50
C ASP A 35 -15.01 -6.61 9.88
N ALA A 36 -15.06 -6.18 8.62
CA ALA A 36 -13.95 -5.50 7.99
C ALA A 36 -13.48 -4.29 8.83
N PRO A 37 -12.17 -3.99 8.90
CA PRO A 37 -11.63 -2.88 9.70
C PRO A 37 -11.85 -1.51 9.04
N VAL A 38 -13.06 -1.27 8.54
CA VAL A 38 -13.53 -0.07 7.85
C VAL A 38 -14.67 0.53 8.67
N LYS A 39 -14.34 1.26 9.76
CA LYS A 39 -15.32 1.62 10.79
C LYS A 39 -15.49 3.13 10.99
N VAL A 40 -14.47 3.93 10.72
CA VAL A 40 -14.49 5.37 10.99
C VAL A 40 -14.86 6.11 9.71
N GLU A 41 -16.13 6.48 9.60
CA GLU A 41 -16.63 7.27 8.47
C GLU A 41 -16.09 8.71 8.53
N VAL A 42 -15.79 9.29 7.38
CA VAL A 42 -15.42 10.71 7.28
C VAL A 42 -16.66 11.56 7.57
N LYS A 43 -16.61 12.32 8.66
CA LYS A 43 -17.70 13.20 9.12
C LYS A 43 -17.49 14.66 8.71
N LYS A 44 -16.23 15.04 8.48
CA LYS A 44 -15.87 16.43 8.21
C LYS A 44 -14.60 16.52 7.38
N ASP A 45 -14.66 17.29 6.31
CA ASP A 45 -13.53 17.67 5.47
C ASP A 45 -13.16 19.14 5.70
N LEU A 46 -11.88 19.39 5.94
CA LEU A 46 -11.34 20.73 6.00
C LEU A 46 -10.19 20.87 4.99
N LEU A 47 -10.23 21.93 4.23
CA LEU A 47 -9.12 22.36 3.38
C LEU A 47 -8.62 23.71 3.88
N LYS A 48 -7.34 23.77 4.29
CA LYS A 48 -6.73 24.97 4.82
C LYS A 48 -5.50 25.36 4.03
N PHE A 49 -5.36 26.64 3.77
CA PHE A 49 -4.14 27.22 3.27
C PHE A 49 -3.39 27.90 4.42
N LEU A 50 -2.16 27.47 4.67
CA LEU A 50 -1.29 28.00 5.72
C LEU A 50 -0.45 29.12 5.13
N VAL A 51 -0.62 30.34 5.62
CA VAL A 51 0.18 31.49 5.19
C VAL A 51 1.48 31.55 5.95
N ASN A 52 1.43 31.27 7.25
CA ASN A 52 2.57 31.16 8.16
C ASN A 52 2.17 30.36 9.40
N GLU A 53 3.04 30.27 10.40
CA GLU A 53 2.80 29.51 11.65
C GLU A 53 1.57 29.95 12.46
N LYS A 54 1.04 31.15 12.22
CA LYS A 54 -0.07 31.76 13.01
C LYS A 54 -1.33 32.03 12.19
N LEU A 55 -1.19 32.10 10.88
CA LEU A 55 -2.29 32.50 10.00
C LEU A 55 -2.61 31.41 8.98
N SER A 56 -3.87 31.00 8.99
CA SER A 56 -4.43 30.11 7.97
C SER A 56 -5.84 30.56 7.61
N PHE A 57 -6.29 30.20 6.41
CA PHE A 57 -7.69 30.37 6.02
C PHE A 57 -8.23 29.07 5.42
N SER A 58 -9.54 28.85 5.60
CA SER A 58 -10.21 27.68 5.04
C SER A 58 -10.65 27.96 3.60
N ILE A 59 -10.40 26.99 2.73
CA ILE A 59 -10.91 26.99 1.35
C ILE A 59 -12.24 26.25 1.36
N PRO A 60 -13.32 26.82 0.87
CA PRO A 60 -14.60 26.13 0.77
C PRO A 60 -14.49 24.85 -0.07
N SER A 61 -14.99 23.73 0.44
CA SER A 61 -14.84 22.40 -0.18
C SER A 61 -15.48 22.32 -1.58
N PHE A 62 -16.50 23.12 -1.88
CA PHE A 62 -17.12 23.14 -3.21
C PHE A 62 -16.19 23.66 -4.31
N LEU A 63 -15.11 24.36 -3.97
CA LEU A 63 -14.09 24.82 -4.93
C LEU A 63 -13.10 23.71 -5.30
N MET A 64 -13.05 22.64 -4.51
CA MET A 64 -12.13 21.50 -4.70
C MET A 64 -12.89 20.17 -4.57
N PRO A 65 -13.82 19.86 -5.49
CA PRO A 65 -14.70 18.69 -5.37
C PRO A 65 -13.92 17.36 -5.35
N THR A 66 -12.76 17.31 -5.96
CA THR A 66 -11.87 16.11 -5.96
C THR A 66 -11.23 15.80 -4.60
N MET A 67 -11.29 16.74 -3.65
CA MET A 67 -10.74 16.58 -2.30
C MET A 67 -11.85 16.31 -1.26
N GLN A 68 -13.09 16.11 -1.70
CA GLN A 68 -14.18 15.76 -0.81
C GLN A 68 -14.16 14.27 -0.51
N ASN A 69 -14.27 13.92 0.77
CA ASN A 69 -14.20 12.54 1.26
C ASN A 69 -15.53 12.06 1.87
N HIS A 70 -16.63 12.74 1.62
CA HIS A 70 -17.93 12.32 2.13
C HIS A 70 -18.29 10.91 1.65
N GLY A 71 -18.67 10.04 2.58
CA GLY A 71 -18.94 8.63 2.32
C GLY A 71 -17.70 7.71 2.27
N ASN A 72 -16.51 8.28 2.42
CA ASN A 72 -15.26 7.52 2.58
C ASN A 72 -14.99 7.21 4.06
N TYR A 73 -13.99 6.38 4.32
CA TYR A 73 -13.62 5.93 5.65
C TYR A 73 -12.14 6.22 5.94
N ILE A 74 -11.85 6.56 7.19
CA ILE A 74 -10.47 6.65 7.70
C ILE A 74 -10.08 5.27 8.20
N ILE A 75 -9.05 4.67 7.62
CA ILE A 75 -8.66 3.30 7.94
C ILE A 75 -7.15 3.14 8.18
N SER A 76 -6.80 2.04 8.83
CA SER A 76 -5.47 1.46 8.76
C SER A 76 -5.41 0.50 7.56
N LEU A 77 -4.66 0.87 6.53
CA LEU A 77 -4.53 0.03 5.33
C LEU A 77 -3.83 -1.29 5.64
N GLY A 78 -2.90 -1.32 6.60
CA GLY A 78 -2.29 -2.55 7.09
C GLY A 78 -3.31 -3.52 7.71
N ASN A 79 -4.28 -2.99 8.49
CA ASN A 79 -5.36 -3.81 9.04
C ASN A 79 -6.28 -4.35 7.94
N LEU A 80 -6.59 -3.52 6.94
CA LEU A 80 -7.39 -3.97 5.80
C LEU A 80 -6.66 -5.07 5.01
N CYS A 81 -5.36 -4.95 4.77
CA CYS A 81 -4.59 -5.99 4.10
C CYS A 81 -4.60 -7.31 4.87
N ARG A 82 -4.46 -7.28 6.20
CA ARG A 82 -4.55 -8.50 7.03
C ARG A 82 -5.92 -9.16 6.91
N TRP A 83 -6.98 -8.38 7.06
CA TRP A 83 -8.34 -8.88 6.92
C TRP A 83 -8.62 -9.45 5.51
N LEU A 84 -8.14 -8.80 4.45
CA LEU A 84 -8.26 -9.32 3.07
C LEU A 84 -7.47 -10.62 2.88
N SER A 85 -6.33 -10.76 3.52
CA SER A 85 -5.55 -12.02 3.53
C SER A 85 -6.37 -13.16 4.15
N GLU A 86 -7.01 -12.92 5.28
CA GLU A 86 -7.91 -13.91 5.94
C GLU A 86 -9.07 -14.31 5.02
N GLN A 87 -9.65 -13.34 4.28
CA GLN A 87 -10.69 -13.65 3.30
C GLN A 87 -10.15 -14.51 2.14
N ALA A 88 -8.93 -14.24 1.66
CA ALA A 88 -8.29 -15.01 0.62
C ALA A 88 -7.99 -16.45 1.10
N GLU A 89 -7.46 -16.62 2.31
CA GLU A 89 -7.20 -17.93 2.91
C GLU A 89 -8.50 -18.74 3.11
N ALA A 90 -9.59 -18.08 3.49
CA ALA A 90 -10.92 -18.71 3.59
C ALA A 90 -11.43 -19.23 2.23
N LEU A 91 -10.94 -18.68 1.12
CA LEU A 91 -11.21 -19.13 -0.25
C LEU A 91 -10.21 -20.17 -0.75
N GLY A 92 -9.27 -20.63 0.09
CA GLY A 92 -8.27 -21.64 -0.25
C GLY A 92 -7.01 -21.10 -0.90
N VAL A 93 -6.72 -19.81 -0.74
CA VAL A 93 -5.45 -19.23 -1.19
C VAL A 93 -4.41 -19.38 -0.08
N ASP A 94 -3.26 -19.99 -0.40
CA ASP A 94 -2.12 -20.02 0.52
C ASP A 94 -1.43 -18.64 0.52
N VAL A 95 -1.25 -18.04 1.70
CA VAL A 95 -0.57 -16.77 1.89
C VAL A 95 0.71 -16.97 2.70
N PHE A 96 1.85 -16.56 2.16
CA PHE A 96 3.17 -16.78 2.74
C PHE A 96 3.84 -15.44 3.09
N PRO A 97 3.63 -14.89 4.30
CA PRO A 97 4.39 -13.76 4.80
C PRO A 97 5.83 -14.19 5.15
N GLY A 98 6.79 -13.29 4.96
CA GLY A 98 8.21 -13.56 5.18
C GLY A 98 8.91 -14.25 4.02
N PHE A 99 8.24 -14.51 2.91
CA PHE A 99 8.81 -15.15 1.73
C PHE A 99 8.95 -14.15 0.55
N PRO A 100 10.05 -13.43 0.46
CA PRO A 100 10.31 -12.53 -0.66
C PRO A 100 10.55 -13.32 -1.94
N ALA A 101 9.89 -12.97 -3.03
CA ALA A 101 10.31 -13.42 -4.34
C ALA A 101 11.63 -12.70 -4.71
N ALA A 102 12.69 -13.48 -5.01
CA ALA A 102 14.04 -12.97 -5.26
C ALA A 102 14.43 -13.02 -6.72
N GLU A 103 13.99 -14.04 -7.46
CA GLU A 103 14.33 -14.25 -8.85
C GLU A 103 13.09 -14.64 -9.67
N ILE A 104 13.14 -14.39 -10.97
CA ILE A 104 12.07 -14.77 -11.90
C ILE A 104 12.49 -16.01 -12.69
N ILE A 105 11.62 -17.00 -12.71
CA ILE A 105 11.79 -18.20 -13.54
C ILE A 105 11.24 -17.90 -14.93
N TYR A 106 12.07 -18.10 -15.94
CA TYR A 106 11.69 -17.98 -17.34
C TYR A 106 11.69 -19.34 -18.03
N LYS A 107 10.70 -19.56 -18.89
CA LYS A 107 10.62 -20.72 -19.80
C LYS A 107 10.17 -20.22 -21.16
N ASP A 108 10.93 -20.48 -22.19
CA ASP A 108 10.65 -20.05 -23.57
C ASP A 108 10.33 -18.54 -23.66
N ASP A 109 11.16 -17.70 -23.03
CA ASP A 109 10.99 -16.25 -22.90
C ASP A 109 9.69 -15.78 -22.21
N ARG A 110 9.01 -16.66 -21.51
CA ARG A 110 7.80 -16.35 -20.71
C ARG A 110 8.12 -16.48 -19.24
N VAL A 111 7.47 -15.67 -18.42
CA VAL A 111 7.51 -15.84 -16.97
C VAL A 111 6.79 -17.15 -16.62
N ALA A 112 7.47 -18.03 -15.90
CA ALA A 112 6.97 -19.32 -15.48
C ALA A 112 6.78 -19.45 -13.96
N GLY A 113 7.26 -18.49 -13.20
CA GLY A 113 7.18 -18.47 -11.74
C GLY A 113 8.25 -17.61 -11.12
N VAL A 114 8.53 -17.84 -9.86
CA VAL A 114 9.56 -17.12 -9.10
C VAL A 114 10.33 -18.08 -8.19
N ILE A 115 11.53 -17.66 -7.79
CA ILE A 115 12.31 -18.31 -6.72
C ILE A 115 12.25 -17.39 -5.51
N THR A 116 11.96 -17.93 -4.33
CA THR A 116 12.01 -17.16 -3.07
C THR A 116 13.44 -16.90 -2.67
N GLY A 117 13.69 -15.88 -1.84
CA GLY A 117 14.99 -15.62 -1.27
C GLY A 117 15.42 -16.72 -0.29
N ASP A 118 16.74 -16.89 -0.13
CA ASP A 118 17.30 -17.73 0.92
C ASP A 118 16.90 -17.20 2.30
N MET A 119 16.63 -18.11 3.21
CA MET A 119 16.30 -17.82 4.60
C MET A 119 17.42 -18.24 5.54
N GLY A 120 17.50 -17.61 6.74
CA GLY A 120 18.52 -17.94 7.71
C GLY A 120 19.93 -17.55 7.28
N VAL A 121 20.07 -16.41 6.59
CA VAL A 121 21.35 -15.78 6.27
C VAL A 121 21.64 -14.61 7.21
N ASP A 122 22.93 -14.24 7.35
CA ASP A 122 23.34 -13.01 8.04
C ASP A 122 23.23 -11.77 7.13
N ALA A 123 23.66 -10.62 7.63
CA ALA A 123 23.62 -9.36 6.87
C ALA A 123 24.54 -9.37 5.63
N GLU A 124 25.57 -10.20 5.64
CA GLU A 124 26.55 -10.40 4.57
C GLU A 124 26.14 -11.50 3.59
N GLY A 125 25.01 -12.20 3.86
CA GLY A 125 24.47 -13.29 3.02
C GLY A 125 25.04 -14.67 3.34
N ASN A 126 25.82 -14.84 4.43
CA ASN A 126 26.35 -16.15 4.79
C ASN A 126 25.29 -17.00 5.50
N PRO A 127 25.24 -18.31 5.23
CA PRO A 127 24.29 -19.19 5.87
C PRO A 127 24.55 -19.35 7.37
N LYS A 128 23.48 -19.29 8.16
CA LYS A 128 23.42 -19.62 9.58
C LYS A 128 22.97 -21.07 9.79
N ASP A 129 22.93 -21.53 11.04
CA ASP A 129 22.44 -22.88 11.37
C ASP A 129 20.98 -23.13 10.92
N SER A 130 20.18 -22.06 10.76
CA SER A 130 18.79 -22.10 10.28
C SER A 130 18.67 -21.87 8.77
N PHE A 131 19.74 -21.99 8.02
CA PHE A 131 19.75 -21.76 6.58
C PHE A 131 18.76 -22.69 5.84
N GLN A 132 17.99 -22.09 4.96
CA GLN A 132 17.12 -22.78 4.00
C GLN A 132 17.26 -22.09 2.65
N PRO A 133 17.56 -22.83 1.58
CA PRO A 133 17.66 -22.28 0.24
C PRO A 133 16.28 -21.82 -0.25
N GLY A 134 16.28 -20.85 -1.15
CA GLY A 134 15.07 -20.41 -1.83
C GLY A 134 14.35 -21.54 -2.55
N MET A 135 13.03 -21.44 -2.62
CA MET A 135 12.16 -22.44 -3.26
C MET A 135 11.69 -21.93 -4.62
N GLU A 136 11.65 -22.84 -5.59
CA GLU A 136 11.00 -22.58 -6.87
C GLU A 136 9.46 -22.70 -6.73
N ILE A 137 8.76 -21.67 -7.16
CA ILE A 137 7.30 -21.63 -7.20
C ILE A 137 6.88 -21.44 -8.65
N ILE A 138 6.37 -22.52 -9.25
CA ILE A 138 5.94 -22.52 -10.63
C ILE A 138 4.48 -22.11 -10.72
N ALA A 139 4.19 -21.14 -11.60
CA ALA A 139 2.84 -20.71 -11.90
C ALA A 139 2.26 -21.52 -13.06
N ASN A 140 1.08 -22.10 -12.87
CA ASN A 140 0.41 -22.88 -13.93
C ASN A 140 -0.12 -22.00 -15.05
N GLU A 141 -0.62 -20.80 -14.72
CA GLU A 141 -1.27 -19.91 -15.68
C GLU A 141 -0.60 -18.53 -15.73
N ALA A 142 -0.52 -17.82 -14.60
CA ALA A 142 -0.02 -16.46 -14.55
C ALA A 142 0.73 -16.16 -13.25
N THR A 143 1.70 -15.25 -13.33
CA THR A 143 2.37 -14.64 -12.18
C THR A 143 2.03 -13.16 -12.13
N VAL A 144 1.45 -12.69 -11.04
CA VAL A 144 1.10 -11.28 -10.83
C VAL A 144 2.17 -10.63 -9.95
N PHE A 145 2.83 -9.61 -10.47
CA PHE A 145 3.81 -8.81 -9.73
C PHE A 145 3.14 -7.57 -9.17
N ALA A 146 2.82 -7.61 -7.87
CA ALA A 146 2.14 -6.54 -7.15
C ALA A 146 3.08 -5.82 -6.16
N GLU A 147 4.34 -5.61 -6.56
CA GLU A 147 5.43 -5.10 -5.74
C GLU A 147 5.41 -3.56 -5.52
N GLY A 148 4.38 -2.89 -5.98
CA GLY A 148 4.27 -1.43 -5.95
C GLY A 148 5.11 -0.74 -7.03
N CYS A 149 5.19 0.59 -6.95
CA CYS A 149 5.77 1.43 -8.01
C CYS A 149 7.29 1.22 -8.25
N ARG A 150 8.01 0.60 -7.32
CA ARG A 150 9.45 0.36 -7.39
C ARG A 150 9.84 -1.06 -7.03
N GLY A 151 9.00 -2.03 -7.34
CA GLY A 151 9.31 -3.44 -7.17
C GLY A 151 10.62 -3.84 -7.85
N HIS A 152 11.44 -4.68 -7.22
CA HIS A 152 12.74 -5.01 -7.78
C HIS A 152 12.64 -6.01 -8.95
N LEU A 153 11.78 -7.00 -8.89
CA LEU A 153 11.50 -7.90 -10.01
C LEU A 153 10.74 -7.20 -11.14
N GLY A 154 9.84 -6.26 -10.79
CA GLY A 154 9.18 -5.40 -11.76
C GLY A 154 10.16 -4.62 -12.63
N LYS A 155 11.27 -4.12 -12.08
CA LYS A 155 12.34 -3.45 -12.84
C LYS A 155 13.03 -4.39 -13.83
N GLU A 156 13.26 -5.63 -13.43
CA GLU A 156 13.82 -6.66 -14.30
C GLU A 156 12.90 -6.95 -15.49
N LEU A 157 11.59 -7.11 -15.22
CA LEU A 157 10.57 -7.33 -16.25
C LEU A 157 10.48 -6.15 -17.22
N ILE A 158 10.43 -4.93 -16.71
CA ILE A 158 10.41 -3.71 -17.53
C ILE A 158 11.61 -3.71 -18.50
N LYS A 159 12.80 -3.97 -17.99
CA LYS A 159 14.02 -4.01 -18.80
C LYS A 159 14.01 -5.17 -19.81
N LYS A 160 13.65 -6.38 -19.38
CA LYS A 160 13.68 -7.59 -20.24
C LYS A 160 12.68 -7.48 -21.38
N PHE A 161 11.46 -7.04 -21.10
CA PHE A 161 10.38 -6.98 -22.07
C PHE A 161 10.16 -5.58 -22.68
N SER A 162 11.01 -4.60 -22.32
CA SER A 162 10.90 -3.21 -22.78
C SER A 162 9.49 -2.62 -22.53
N LEU A 163 8.92 -2.85 -21.33
CA LEU A 163 7.55 -2.49 -21.01
C LEU A 163 7.33 -0.97 -20.92
N ASP A 164 8.39 -0.20 -20.76
CA ASP A 164 8.41 1.26 -20.72
C ASP A 164 8.58 1.91 -22.09
N LYS A 165 8.79 1.11 -23.15
CA LYS A 165 8.99 1.63 -24.50
C LYS A 165 7.75 2.39 -24.99
N GLY A 166 7.96 3.67 -25.32
CA GLY A 166 6.89 4.55 -25.79
C GLY A 166 5.91 5.00 -24.71
N LYS A 167 6.29 4.88 -23.44
CA LYS A 167 5.56 5.41 -22.30
C LYS A 167 6.23 6.66 -21.77
N ASP A 168 5.43 7.52 -21.12
CA ASP A 168 5.97 8.68 -20.41
C ASP A 168 6.85 8.24 -19.23
N PRO A 169 7.87 9.04 -18.86
CA PRO A 169 8.68 8.78 -17.68
C PRO A 169 7.82 8.69 -16.43
N GLN A 170 8.12 7.72 -15.57
CA GLN A 170 7.44 7.56 -14.31
C GLN A 170 7.87 8.63 -13.31
N HIS A 171 6.92 9.32 -12.71
CA HIS A 171 7.16 10.30 -11.65
C HIS A 171 6.90 9.65 -10.29
N TYR A 172 7.78 9.92 -9.33
CA TYR A 172 7.69 9.37 -7.98
C TYR A 172 7.56 10.50 -6.97
N GLY A 173 6.47 10.49 -6.22
CA GLY A 173 6.32 11.33 -5.03
C GLY A 173 7.02 10.72 -3.82
N ILE A 174 7.53 11.55 -2.94
CA ILE A 174 8.03 11.15 -1.63
C ILE A 174 7.05 11.67 -0.59
N GLY A 175 6.49 10.75 0.21
CA GLY A 175 5.59 11.08 1.30
C GLY A 175 6.15 10.64 2.65
N PHE A 176 5.87 11.43 3.68
CA PHE A 176 6.14 11.07 5.07
C PHE A 176 4.82 10.90 5.80
N LYS A 177 4.74 9.91 6.66
CA LYS A 177 3.57 9.68 7.49
C LYS A 177 3.99 9.48 8.93
N GLU A 178 3.27 10.14 9.83
CA GLU A 178 3.45 10.05 11.25
C GLU A 178 2.13 9.71 11.93
N ILE A 179 2.20 9.03 13.06
CA ILE A 179 1.07 8.78 13.95
C ILE A 179 1.33 9.58 15.22
N TRP A 180 0.38 10.43 15.57
CA TRP A 180 0.46 11.27 16.75
C TRP A 180 -0.58 10.84 17.77
N GLU A 181 -0.17 10.71 19.02
CA GLU A 181 -1.08 10.63 20.15
C GLU A 181 -1.47 12.04 20.57
N VAL A 182 -2.76 12.32 20.59
CA VAL A 182 -3.29 13.62 20.93
C VAL A 182 -4.21 13.50 22.14
N ASP A 183 -4.34 14.58 22.92
CA ASP A 183 -5.30 14.64 24.01
C ASP A 183 -6.73 14.42 23.49
N ASN A 184 -7.54 13.68 24.26
CA ASN A 184 -8.91 13.34 23.87
C ASN A 184 -9.77 14.58 23.55
N ASP A 185 -9.52 15.69 24.23
CA ASP A 185 -10.23 16.95 24.03
C ASP A 185 -9.90 17.63 22.67
N LEU A 186 -8.80 17.23 22.05
CA LEU A 186 -8.36 17.72 20.72
C LEU A 186 -8.72 16.77 19.60
N HIS A 187 -9.12 15.52 19.92
CA HIS A 187 -9.48 14.53 18.93
C HIS A 187 -10.89 14.75 18.39
N GLU A 188 -11.02 14.81 17.08
CA GLU A 188 -12.31 14.86 16.37
C GLU A 188 -12.40 13.63 15.45
N GLU A 189 -13.18 12.63 15.86
CA GLU A 189 -13.34 11.40 15.09
C GLU A 189 -14.00 11.67 13.73
N GLY A 190 -13.39 11.16 12.66
CA GLY A 190 -13.89 11.34 11.29
C GLY A 190 -13.49 12.68 10.66
N LEU A 191 -12.62 13.46 11.29
CA LEU A 191 -12.06 14.65 10.69
C LEU A 191 -10.97 14.30 9.69
N VAL A 192 -11.08 14.80 8.47
CA VAL A 192 -10.02 14.83 7.46
C VAL A 192 -9.62 16.29 7.21
N MET A 193 -8.36 16.60 7.36
CA MET A 193 -7.84 17.95 7.12
C MET A 193 -6.73 17.91 6.08
N HIS A 194 -6.94 18.62 4.98
CA HIS A 194 -5.90 18.88 3.99
C HIS A 194 -5.30 20.27 4.24
N THR A 195 -3.99 20.34 4.20
CA THR A 195 -3.28 21.61 4.34
C THR A 195 -2.36 21.83 3.16
N ASN A 196 -2.15 23.08 2.77
CA ASN A 196 -1.21 23.50 1.74
C ASN A 196 -0.57 24.82 2.14
N GLY A 197 0.59 25.15 1.57
CA GLY A 197 1.32 26.40 1.83
C GLY A 197 2.43 26.21 2.86
N TRP A 198 2.58 27.19 3.78
CA TRP A 198 3.65 27.13 4.78
C TRP A 198 3.67 25.80 5.57
N PRO A 199 4.85 25.20 5.87
CA PRO A 199 6.21 25.70 5.62
C PRO A 199 6.80 25.31 4.25
N LEU A 200 6.03 24.73 3.37
CA LEU A 200 6.51 24.28 2.06
C LEU A 200 6.71 25.48 1.13
N PRO A 201 7.75 25.49 0.28
CA PRO A 201 7.92 26.50 -0.75
C PRO A 201 6.86 26.34 -1.87
N ASN A 202 6.64 27.41 -2.63
CA ASN A 202 5.59 27.46 -3.66
C ASN A 202 5.74 26.44 -4.80
N ASP A 203 6.91 25.85 -4.96
CA ASP A 203 7.26 24.85 -5.97
C ASP A 203 7.15 23.41 -5.44
N THR A 204 6.78 23.24 -4.17
CA THR A 204 6.63 21.94 -3.53
C THR A 204 5.14 21.73 -3.22
N PRO A 205 4.48 20.79 -3.92
CA PRO A 205 3.12 20.41 -3.56
C PRO A 205 3.11 19.69 -2.22
N GLY A 206 2.16 20.03 -1.36
CA GLY A 206 1.94 19.42 -0.05
C GLY A 206 0.55 18.87 0.09
#